data_74439804034aa2d791e79441e4974a83
#
_entry.id   74439804034aa2d791e79441e4974a83
#
_cell.length_a   1.000
_cell.length_b   1.000
_cell.length_c   1.000
_cell.angle_alpha   90.00
_cell.angle_beta   90.00
_cell.angle_gamma   90.00
#
_symmetry.space_group_name_H-M   'P 1'
#
loop_
_entity.id
_entity.type
_entity.pdbx_description
1 polymer ?
#
loop_
_entity_poly.entity_id
_entity_poly.type
_entity_poly.pdbx_seq_one_letter_code
_entity_poly.pdbx_strand_id
1 'polypeptide(L)'
;MSQQPRFPILLVCLLIALPGQVMLHELGQVLLARLMGDPEATLLLAPRESAGTLWIGAAHYDGTTLSPVGRILAPLGGLLLTQCAALALLVGSARWPQRARTYAAVVVGAFLLDVPAQVVWALIAEVAPPPHLSGIDLADVMSVVHGWTGVDILGMKAALLLVLIGYGLSSGYALRRRFRGRSWAA
;
A
#
# COMPACT_ATOMS: atom_id res chain seq x y z
N MET A 1 -33.74 -16.11 -3.90
CA MET A 1 -33.42 -15.14 -4.97
C MET A 1 -32.09 -14.45 -4.60
N SER A 2 -31.00 -14.81 -5.23
CA SER A 2 -29.69 -14.14 -5.05
C SER A 2 -29.76 -12.80 -5.80
N GLN A 3 -29.95 -11.71 -5.06
CA GLN A 3 -29.87 -10.38 -5.68
C GLN A 3 -28.39 -10.10 -6.00
N GLN A 4 -28.08 -9.99 -7.27
CA GLN A 4 -26.76 -9.61 -7.75
C GLN A 4 -26.33 -8.24 -7.19
N PRO A 5 -25.04 -8.02 -6.92
CA PRO A 5 -24.54 -6.72 -6.50
C PRO A 5 -24.83 -5.68 -7.59
N ARG A 6 -25.29 -4.49 -7.18
CA ARG A 6 -25.59 -3.41 -8.14
C ARG A 6 -24.26 -2.79 -8.60
N PHE A 7 -23.99 -2.85 -9.89
CA PHE A 7 -22.77 -2.30 -10.51
C PHE A 7 -22.45 -0.85 -10.08
N PRO A 8 -23.44 0.08 -10.03
CA PRO A 8 -23.15 1.45 -9.58
C PRO A 8 -22.60 1.53 -8.16
N ILE A 9 -23.07 0.67 -7.25
CA ILE A 9 -22.56 0.66 -5.86
C ILE A 9 -21.13 0.13 -5.81
N LEU A 10 -20.79 -0.89 -6.60
CA LEU A 10 -19.41 -1.39 -6.70
C LEU A 10 -18.47 -0.30 -7.21
N LEU A 11 -18.90 0.47 -8.21
CA LEU A 11 -18.13 1.59 -8.74
C LEU A 11 -17.91 2.67 -7.68
N VAL A 12 -18.95 3.06 -6.94
CA VAL A 12 -18.85 4.02 -5.83
C VAL A 12 -17.89 3.50 -4.75
N CYS A 13 -17.98 2.21 -4.37
CA CYS A 13 -17.05 1.62 -3.42
C CYS A 13 -15.59 1.73 -3.90
N LEU A 14 -15.34 1.48 -5.18
CA LEU A 14 -14.00 1.60 -5.76
C LEU A 14 -13.50 3.04 -5.78
N LEU A 15 -14.36 3.99 -6.20
CA LEU A 15 -14.04 5.42 -6.25
C LEU A 15 -13.74 6.03 -4.87
N ILE A 16 -14.29 5.46 -3.81
CA ILE A 16 -13.98 5.87 -2.43
C ILE A 16 -12.76 5.11 -1.90
N ALA A 17 -12.64 3.83 -2.23
CA ALA A 17 -11.57 2.97 -1.71
C ALA A 17 -10.19 3.36 -2.22
N LEU A 18 -10.06 3.75 -3.50
CA LEU A 18 -8.76 4.14 -4.06
C LEU A 18 -8.16 5.39 -3.41
N PRO A 19 -8.89 6.54 -3.32
CA PRO A 19 -8.37 7.69 -2.57
C PRO A 19 -8.15 7.37 -1.09
N GLY A 20 -9.04 6.60 -0.48
CA GLY A 20 -8.91 6.18 0.91
C GLY A 20 -7.67 5.32 1.15
N GLN A 21 -7.30 4.46 0.22
CA GLN A 21 -6.07 3.67 0.26
C GLN A 21 -4.83 4.59 0.21
N VAL A 22 -4.80 5.56 -0.72
CA VAL A 22 -3.70 6.54 -0.81
C VAL A 22 -3.58 7.32 0.50
N MET A 23 -4.67 7.85 1.03
CA MET A 23 -4.67 8.59 2.30
C MET A 23 -4.17 7.75 3.48
N LEU A 24 -4.58 6.49 3.57
CA LEU A 24 -4.10 5.57 4.61
C LEU A 24 -2.61 5.26 4.44
N HIS A 25 -2.15 5.10 3.21
CA HIS A 25 -0.75 4.91 2.89
C HIS A 25 0.09 6.08 3.42
N GLU A 26 -0.22 7.30 2.99
CA GLU A 26 0.49 8.51 3.43
C GLU A 26 0.42 8.72 4.96
N LEU A 27 -0.74 8.44 5.56
CA LEU A 27 -0.90 8.49 7.01
C LEU A 27 0.02 7.49 7.72
N GLY A 28 0.17 6.29 7.17
CA GLY A 28 1.06 5.27 7.72
C GLY A 28 2.52 5.71 7.74
N GLN A 29 2.97 6.38 6.67
CA GLN A 29 4.32 6.94 6.59
C GLN A 29 4.53 8.02 7.65
N VAL A 30 3.60 8.99 7.78
CA VAL A 30 3.68 10.06 8.79
C VAL A 30 3.71 9.47 10.21
N LEU A 31 2.87 8.48 10.50
CA LEU A 31 2.84 7.86 11.82
C LEU A 31 4.18 7.18 12.15
N LEU A 32 4.75 6.42 11.20
CA LEU A 32 6.05 5.80 11.44
C LEU A 32 7.19 6.82 11.46
N ALA A 33 7.19 7.86 10.62
CA ALA A 33 8.17 8.92 10.68
C ALA A 33 8.20 9.59 12.06
N ARG A 34 7.03 9.92 12.61
CA ARG A 34 6.92 10.49 13.97
C ARG A 34 7.45 9.54 15.05
N LEU A 35 7.12 8.26 14.95
CA LEU A 35 7.62 7.24 15.88
C LEU A 35 9.14 7.03 15.77
N MET A 36 9.72 7.27 14.58
CA MET A 36 11.14 7.05 14.33
C MET A 36 12.01 8.29 14.53
N GLY A 37 11.43 9.43 14.95
CA GLY A 37 12.21 10.58 15.40
C GLY A 37 11.94 11.90 14.66
N ASP A 38 10.95 11.95 13.75
CA ASP A 38 10.50 13.20 13.14
C ASP A 38 9.13 13.64 13.67
N PRO A 39 9.07 14.44 14.75
CA PRO A 39 7.81 14.91 15.32
C PRO A 39 7.06 15.88 14.39
N GLU A 40 7.77 16.50 13.46
CA GLU A 40 7.21 17.48 12.52
C GLU A 40 6.63 16.84 11.24
N ALA A 41 6.73 15.52 11.11
CA ALA A 41 6.13 14.82 9.99
C ALA A 41 4.63 15.14 9.86
N THR A 42 4.19 15.52 8.66
CA THR A 42 2.81 15.98 8.41
C THR A 42 2.20 15.30 7.20
N LEU A 43 0.86 15.17 7.23
CA LEU A 43 0.07 14.71 6.10
C LEU A 43 -0.50 15.91 5.35
N LEU A 44 -0.12 16.08 4.10
CA LEU A 44 -0.68 17.09 3.20
C LEU A 44 -1.84 16.49 2.41
N LEU A 45 -3.06 16.98 2.66
CA LEU A 45 -4.27 16.50 1.99
C LEU A 45 -4.66 17.34 0.76
N ALA A 46 -3.94 18.41 0.49
CA ALA A 46 -4.23 19.27 -0.66
C ALA A 46 -3.73 18.61 -1.97
N PRO A 47 -4.54 18.64 -3.04
CA PRO A 47 -4.04 18.24 -4.34
C PRO A 47 -2.87 19.15 -4.74
N ARG A 48 -1.74 18.56 -5.08
CA ARG A 48 -0.53 19.26 -5.49
C ARG A 48 -0.10 18.78 -6.86
N GLU A 49 0.12 19.69 -7.76
CA GLU A 49 0.78 19.41 -9.02
C GLU A 49 2.30 19.50 -8.81
N SER A 50 3.00 18.43 -9.13
CA SER A 50 4.46 18.42 -9.14
C SER A 50 4.92 17.62 -10.36
N ALA A 51 5.79 18.23 -11.16
CA ALA A 51 6.35 17.63 -12.38
C ALA A 51 5.29 17.05 -13.36
N GLY A 52 4.14 17.73 -13.50
CA GLY A 52 3.05 17.29 -14.38
C GLY A 52 2.19 16.15 -13.83
N THR A 53 2.40 15.75 -12.58
CA THR A 53 1.62 14.73 -11.90
C THR A 53 0.78 15.34 -10.79
N LEU A 54 -0.51 14.99 -10.74
CA LEU A 54 -1.43 15.41 -9.68
C LEU A 54 -1.34 14.40 -8.51
N TRP A 55 -0.92 14.88 -7.35
CA TRP A 55 -0.88 14.12 -6.10
C TRP A 55 -2.10 14.45 -5.24
N ILE A 56 -2.77 13.43 -4.70
CA ILE A 56 -3.99 13.58 -3.86
C ILE A 56 -3.67 13.40 -2.36
N GLY A 57 -2.46 13.47 -1.99
CA GLY A 57 -1.97 13.33 -0.63
C GLY A 57 -0.47 13.14 -0.70
N ALA A 58 0.23 13.62 0.30
CA ALA A 58 1.66 13.37 0.43
C ALA A 58 2.04 13.40 1.91
N ALA A 59 2.79 12.39 2.34
CA ALA A 59 3.53 12.44 3.58
C ALA A 59 4.73 13.38 3.40
N HIS A 60 4.92 14.27 4.36
CA HIS A 60 6.09 15.13 4.41
C HIS A 60 6.83 14.86 5.72
N TYR A 61 8.05 14.37 5.60
CA TYR A 61 8.95 14.13 6.72
C TYR A 61 10.41 14.37 6.32
N ASP A 62 11.22 14.76 7.30
CA ASP A 62 12.65 15.00 7.08
C ASP A 62 13.44 13.71 7.34
N GLY A 63 13.91 13.07 6.26
CA GLY A 63 14.75 11.89 6.34
C GLY A 63 16.07 12.11 7.09
N THR A 64 16.54 13.35 7.25
CA THR A 64 17.78 13.65 7.98
C THR A 64 17.62 13.54 9.49
N THR A 65 16.41 13.76 10.01
CA THR A 65 16.08 13.62 11.45
C THR A 65 15.88 12.16 11.84
N LEU A 66 15.57 11.30 10.86
CA LEU A 66 15.32 9.88 11.10
C LEU A 66 16.61 9.11 11.37
N SER A 67 16.52 8.19 12.33
CA SER A 67 17.55 7.17 12.50
C SER A 67 17.70 6.36 11.20
N PRO A 68 18.83 5.69 10.99
CA PRO A 68 18.99 4.84 9.80
C PRO A 68 17.88 3.79 9.63
N VAL A 69 17.42 3.16 10.71
CA VAL A 69 16.29 2.24 10.71
C VAL A 69 14.99 3.00 10.37
N GLY A 70 14.83 4.21 10.88
CA GLY A 70 13.68 5.07 10.59
C GLY A 70 13.54 5.40 9.11
N ARG A 71 14.64 5.60 8.39
CA ARG A 71 14.64 5.84 6.94
C ARG A 71 14.15 4.64 6.13
N ILE A 72 14.22 3.43 6.67
CA ILE A 72 13.64 2.23 6.06
C ILE A 72 12.18 2.08 6.48
N LEU A 73 11.88 2.28 7.77
CA LEU A 73 10.56 1.98 8.31
C LEU A 73 9.52 3.04 7.97
N ALA A 74 9.88 4.34 7.91
CA ALA A 74 8.92 5.40 7.61
C ALA A 74 8.25 5.19 6.23
N PRO A 75 8.98 4.98 5.12
CA PRO A 75 8.36 4.65 3.83
C PRO A 75 7.49 3.39 3.87
N LEU A 76 7.88 2.38 4.64
CA LEU A 76 7.10 1.14 4.77
C LEU A 76 5.82 1.30 5.60
N GLY A 77 5.68 2.40 6.34
CA GLY A 77 4.52 2.70 7.17
C GLY A 77 3.21 2.71 6.38
N GLY A 78 3.24 3.23 5.19
CA GLY A 78 2.11 3.26 4.27
C GLY A 78 1.62 1.85 3.94
N LEU A 79 2.54 1.00 3.48
CA LEU A 79 2.23 -0.40 3.18
C LEU A 79 1.70 -1.15 4.40
N LEU A 80 2.30 -0.96 5.58
CA LEU A 80 1.86 -1.61 6.80
C LEU A 80 0.43 -1.21 7.17
N LEU A 81 0.10 0.08 7.13
CA LEU A 81 -1.22 0.56 7.54
C LEU A 81 -2.31 0.12 6.57
N THR A 82 -2.07 0.19 5.25
CA THR A 82 -3.03 -0.27 4.24
C THR A 82 -3.26 -1.78 4.32
N GLN A 83 -2.21 -2.59 4.56
CA GLN A 83 -2.35 -4.04 4.71
C GLN A 83 -3.05 -4.41 6.03
N CYS A 84 -2.81 -3.70 7.12
CA CYS A 84 -3.56 -3.87 8.37
C CYS A 84 -5.05 -3.55 8.17
N ALA A 85 -5.38 -2.48 7.47
CA ALA A 85 -6.76 -2.13 7.14
C ALA A 85 -7.44 -3.19 6.24
N ALA A 86 -6.73 -3.68 5.21
CA ALA A 86 -7.23 -4.77 4.36
C ALA A 86 -7.50 -6.03 5.17
N LEU A 87 -6.59 -6.42 6.06
CA LEU A 87 -6.74 -7.59 6.93
C LEU A 87 -7.90 -7.42 7.92
N ALA A 88 -8.02 -6.25 8.55
CA ALA A 88 -9.12 -5.93 9.47
C ALA A 88 -10.48 -6.04 8.78
N LEU A 89 -10.61 -5.50 7.55
CA LEU A 89 -11.82 -5.63 6.75
C LEU A 89 -12.07 -7.08 6.32
N LEU A 90 -11.03 -7.80 5.92
CA LEU A 90 -11.13 -9.22 5.53
C LEU A 90 -11.65 -10.06 6.68
N VAL A 91 -11.15 -9.86 7.89
CA VAL A 91 -11.57 -10.57 9.10
C VAL A 91 -12.95 -10.10 9.55
N GLY A 92 -13.14 -8.79 9.68
CA GLY A 92 -14.39 -8.18 10.16
C GLY A 92 -15.60 -8.49 9.30
N SER A 93 -15.42 -8.53 7.97
CA SER A 93 -16.50 -8.85 7.02
C SER A 93 -17.04 -10.29 7.13
N ALA A 94 -16.44 -11.13 7.97
CA ALA A 94 -16.86 -12.52 8.18
C ALA A 94 -18.34 -12.67 8.54
N ARG A 95 -18.81 -11.76 9.38
CA ARG A 95 -20.15 -11.79 9.96
C ARG A 95 -21.17 -10.97 9.17
N TRP A 96 -20.73 -10.32 8.08
CA TRP A 96 -21.59 -9.45 7.28
C TRP A 96 -22.48 -10.24 6.33
N PRO A 97 -23.66 -9.70 5.95
CA PRO A 97 -24.50 -10.28 4.91
C PRO A 97 -23.74 -10.39 3.58
N GLN A 98 -24.10 -11.36 2.73
CA GLN A 98 -23.39 -11.66 1.48
C GLN A 98 -23.16 -10.41 0.59
N ARG A 99 -24.17 -9.53 0.49
CA ARG A 99 -24.03 -8.28 -0.29
C ARG A 99 -22.95 -7.36 0.28
N ALA A 100 -22.98 -7.13 1.59
CA ALA A 100 -21.99 -6.28 2.25
C ALA A 100 -20.57 -6.89 2.10
N ARG A 101 -20.44 -8.21 2.14
CA ARG A 101 -19.17 -8.91 1.86
C ARG A 101 -18.66 -8.66 0.45
N THR A 102 -19.54 -8.61 -0.55
CA THR A 102 -19.13 -8.30 -1.93
C THR A 102 -18.57 -6.87 -2.04
N TYR A 103 -19.19 -5.90 -1.39
CA TYR A 103 -18.67 -4.53 -1.36
C TYR A 103 -17.36 -4.43 -0.57
N ALA A 104 -17.28 -5.12 0.57
CA ALA A 104 -16.03 -5.21 1.32
C ALA A 104 -14.90 -5.84 0.50
N ALA A 105 -15.19 -6.82 -0.37
CA ALA A 105 -14.19 -7.43 -1.24
C ALA A 105 -13.58 -6.43 -2.22
N VAL A 106 -14.36 -5.47 -2.74
CA VAL A 106 -13.86 -4.40 -3.61
C VAL A 106 -12.92 -3.48 -2.84
N VAL A 107 -13.30 -3.08 -1.62
CA VAL A 107 -12.47 -2.21 -0.77
C VAL A 107 -11.18 -2.93 -0.35
N VAL A 108 -11.28 -4.18 0.09
CA VAL A 108 -10.10 -5.01 0.41
C VAL A 108 -9.20 -5.17 -0.81
N GLY A 109 -9.79 -5.44 -1.98
CA GLY A 109 -9.02 -5.53 -3.24
C GLY A 109 -8.26 -4.26 -3.55
N ALA A 110 -8.89 -3.08 -3.41
CA ALA A 110 -8.22 -1.79 -3.61
C ALA A 110 -7.03 -1.60 -2.64
N PHE A 111 -7.19 -1.95 -1.36
CA PHE A 111 -6.11 -1.84 -0.38
C PHE A 111 -4.98 -2.84 -0.63
N LEU A 112 -5.30 -4.05 -1.09
CA LEU A 112 -4.29 -5.04 -1.46
C LEU A 112 -3.51 -4.66 -2.72
N LEU A 113 -4.02 -3.76 -3.58
CA LEU A 113 -3.28 -3.25 -4.75
C LEU A 113 -2.13 -2.32 -4.38
N ASP A 114 -2.06 -1.82 -3.15
CA ASP A 114 -0.98 -0.95 -2.69
C ASP A 114 0.41 -1.62 -2.84
N VAL A 115 0.56 -2.84 -2.34
CA VAL A 115 1.84 -3.59 -2.45
C VAL A 115 2.26 -3.81 -3.91
N PRO A 116 1.41 -4.37 -4.81
CA PRO A 116 1.75 -4.48 -6.22
C PRO A 116 2.13 -3.15 -6.88
N ALA A 117 1.39 -2.08 -6.58
CA ALA A 117 1.69 -0.77 -7.14
C ALA A 117 3.08 -0.28 -6.73
N GLN A 118 3.40 -0.31 -5.44
CA GLN A 118 4.70 0.10 -4.92
C GLN A 118 5.84 -0.76 -5.45
N VAL A 119 5.65 -2.07 -5.54
CA VAL A 119 6.67 -2.97 -6.11
C VAL A 119 6.89 -2.68 -7.60
N VAL A 120 5.83 -2.50 -8.40
CA VAL A 120 5.96 -2.17 -9.82
C VAL A 120 6.70 -0.85 -10.00
N TRP A 121 6.32 0.19 -9.24
CA TRP A 121 7.03 1.48 -9.27
C TRP A 121 8.51 1.31 -8.91
N ALA A 122 8.85 0.58 -7.86
CA ALA A 122 10.23 0.34 -7.45
C ALA A 122 11.04 -0.46 -8.49
N LEU A 123 10.39 -1.38 -9.22
CA LEU A 123 11.06 -2.14 -10.28
C LEU A 123 11.45 -1.28 -11.48
N ILE A 124 10.60 -0.31 -11.86
CA ILE A 124 10.85 0.58 -13.02
C ILE A 124 11.64 1.84 -12.65
N ALA A 125 11.64 2.24 -11.37
CA ALA A 125 12.34 3.43 -10.92
C ALA A 125 13.86 3.29 -11.04
N GLU A 126 14.50 4.41 -11.37
CA GLU A 126 15.93 4.56 -11.13
C GLU A 126 16.16 4.75 -9.62
N VAL A 127 17.00 3.90 -9.05
CA VAL A 127 17.36 4.02 -7.63
C VAL A 127 18.46 5.06 -7.51
N ALA A 128 18.10 6.27 -7.09
CA ALA A 128 19.05 7.35 -6.89
C ALA A 128 19.90 7.09 -5.62
N PRO A 129 21.19 7.48 -5.65
CA PRO A 129 22.00 7.42 -4.44
C PRO A 129 21.53 8.47 -3.42
N PRO A 130 21.63 8.15 -2.09
CA PRO A 130 21.35 9.16 -1.05
C PRO A 130 22.20 10.42 -1.23
N PRO A 131 21.72 11.63 -0.92
CA PRO A 131 20.49 11.94 -0.17
C PRO A 131 19.25 12.16 -1.04
N HIS A 132 19.31 11.95 -2.34
CA HIS A 132 18.20 12.21 -3.26
C HIS A 132 17.24 11.02 -3.23
N LEU A 133 16.15 11.16 -2.48
CA LEU A 133 15.07 10.18 -2.47
C LEU A 133 14.15 10.43 -3.67
N SER A 134 13.72 9.35 -4.29
CA SER A 134 12.87 9.38 -5.50
C SER A 134 11.41 9.73 -5.18
N GLY A 135 11.02 9.66 -3.91
CA GLY A 135 9.63 9.72 -3.46
C GLY A 135 8.83 8.44 -3.81
N ILE A 136 9.54 7.37 -4.15
CA ILE A 136 8.98 6.03 -4.37
C ILE A 136 9.47 5.15 -3.23
N ASP A 137 8.59 4.83 -2.28
CA ASP A 137 8.90 4.24 -1.00
C ASP A 137 9.87 3.06 -1.04
N LEU A 138 9.58 2.05 -1.86
CA LEU A 138 10.43 0.87 -1.96
C LEU A 138 11.75 1.14 -2.70
N ALA A 139 11.79 2.11 -3.64
CA ALA A 139 13.03 2.53 -4.28
C ALA A 139 13.93 3.26 -3.29
N ASP A 140 13.35 4.10 -2.45
CA ASP A 140 14.05 4.82 -1.40
C ASP A 140 14.59 3.86 -0.33
N VAL A 141 13.80 2.87 0.08
CA VAL A 141 14.26 1.77 0.94
C VAL A 141 15.44 1.01 0.32
N MET A 142 15.36 0.66 -0.97
CA MET A 142 16.47 -0.02 -1.66
C MET A 142 17.73 0.84 -1.70
N SER A 143 17.58 2.16 -1.93
CA SER A 143 18.71 3.10 -1.92
C SER A 143 19.42 3.11 -0.56
N VAL A 144 18.64 3.21 0.53
CA VAL A 144 19.18 3.21 1.89
C VAL A 144 19.87 1.87 2.22
N VAL A 145 19.22 0.74 1.90
CA VAL A 145 19.77 -0.60 2.14
C VAL A 145 21.06 -0.82 1.33
N HIS A 146 21.06 -0.43 0.05
CA HIS A 146 22.27 -0.50 -0.78
C HIS A 146 23.41 0.30 -0.19
N GLY A 147 23.15 1.56 0.21
CA GLY A 147 24.16 2.43 0.81
C GLY A 147 24.75 1.88 2.12
N TRP A 148 23.99 1.09 2.87
CA TRP A 148 24.47 0.50 4.13
C TRP A 148 25.18 -0.82 3.98
N THR A 149 24.67 -1.69 3.11
CA THR A 149 25.07 -3.09 3.07
C THR A 149 25.90 -3.43 1.84
N GLY A 150 25.90 -2.57 0.83
CA GLY A 150 26.49 -2.85 -0.48
C GLY A 150 25.74 -3.91 -1.28
N VAL A 151 24.56 -4.36 -0.82
CA VAL A 151 23.75 -5.34 -1.55
C VAL A 151 23.35 -4.77 -2.92
N ASP A 152 23.53 -5.59 -3.95
CA ASP A 152 23.25 -5.18 -5.33
C ASP A 152 21.76 -4.84 -5.55
N ILE A 153 21.51 -3.69 -6.22
CA ILE A 153 20.15 -3.20 -6.51
C ILE A 153 19.38 -4.17 -7.41
N LEU A 154 20.03 -4.81 -8.38
CA LEU A 154 19.39 -5.79 -9.25
C LEU A 154 18.93 -7.01 -8.46
N GLY A 155 19.75 -7.48 -7.53
CA GLY A 155 19.39 -8.56 -6.60
C GLY A 155 18.19 -8.19 -5.72
N MET A 156 18.11 -6.94 -5.23
CA MET A 156 16.95 -6.45 -4.47
C MET A 156 15.69 -6.36 -5.34
N LYS A 157 15.79 -5.90 -6.59
CA LYS A 157 14.67 -5.88 -7.54
C LYS A 157 14.18 -7.31 -7.84
N ALA A 158 15.08 -8.27 -8.01
CA ALA A 158 14.69 -9.68 -8.18
C ALA A 158 13.97 -10.24 -6.95
N ALA A 159 14.44 -9.91 -5.75
CA ALA A 159 13.73 -10.29 -4.51
C ALA A 159 12.34 -9.66 -4.41
N LEU A 160 12.18 -8.38 -4.76
CA LEU A 160 10.88 -7.72 -4.80
C LEU A 160 9.92 -8.40 -5.79
N LEU A 161 10.41 -8.85 -6.94
CA LEU A 161 9.60 -9.60 -7.90
C LEU A 161 9.07 -10.91 -7.30
N LEU A 162 9.91 -11.65 -6.57
CA LEU A 162 9.49 -12.86 -5.86
C LEU A 162 8.45 -12.55 -4.77
N VAL A 163 8.65 -11.46 -4.02
CA VAL A 163 7.67 -10.98 -3.03
C VAL A 163 6.34 -10.65 -3.72
N LEU A 164 6.36 -9.98 -4.86
CA LEU A 164 5.16 -9.65 -5.63
C LEU A 164 4.38 -10.91 -6.05
N ILE A 165 5.08 -11.91 -6.58
CA ILE A 165 4.47 -13.19 -6.97
C ILE A 165 3.84 -13.88 -5.76
N GLY A 166 4.59 -14.05 -4.67
CA GLY A 166 4.12 -14.67 -3.43
C GLY A 166 2.93 -13.93 -2.82
N TYR A 167 2.99 -12.60 -2.82
CA TYR A 167 1.91 -11.75 -2.34
C TYR A 167 0.65 -11.89 -3.21
N GLY A 168 0.80 -11.86 -4.54
CA GLY A 168 -0.33 -12.03 -5.46
C GLY A 168 -1.03 -13.39 -5.30
N LEU A 169 -0.26 -14.46 -5.16
CA LEU A 169 -0.81 -15.80 -4.91
C LEU A 169 -1.53 -15.89 -3.56
N SER A 170 -0.93 -15.38 -2.49
CA SER A 170 -1.49 -15.45 -1.12
C SER A 170 -2.74 -14.59 -0.97
N SER A 171 -2.72 -13.34 -1.45
CA SER A 171 -3.88 -12.44 -1.41
C SER A 171 -5.01 -12.92 -2.30
N GLY A 172 -4.71 -13.41 -3.51
CA GLY A 172 -5.69 -14.03 -4.39
C GLY A 172 -6.35 -15.27 -3.75
N TYR A 173 -5.56 -16.12 -3.10
CA TYR A 173 -6.09 -17.27 -2.35
C TYR A 173 -6.98 -16.83 -1.17
N ALA A 174 -6.54 -15.84 -0.38
CA ALA A 174 -7.29 -15.32 0.76
C ALA A 174 -8.64 -14.72 0.33
N LEU A 175 -8.64 -13.88 -0.73
CA LEU A 175 -9.85 -13.31 -1.30
C LEU A 175 -10.80 -14.41 -1.80
N ARG A 176 -10.27 -15.36 -2.60
CA ARG A 176 -11.05 -16.47 -3.12
C ARG A 176 -11.68 -17.29 -1.99
N ARG A 177 -10.91 -17.68 -0.97
CA ARG A 177 -11.39 -18.46 0.17
C ARG A 177 -12.46 -17.72 0.95
N ARG A 178 -12.30 -16.41 1.12
CA ARG A 178 -13.14 -15.60 1.99
C ARG A 178 -14.46 -15.20 1.35
N PHE A 179 -14.43 -14.83 0.07
CA PHE A 179 -15.57 -14.24 -0.63
C PHE A 179 -16.28 -15.23 -1.57
N ARG A 180 -15.73 -16.40 -1.84
CA ARG A 180 -16.50 -17.50 -2.44
C ARG A 180 -17.58 -17.91 -1.46
N GLY A 181 -18.82 -17.55 -1.75
CA GLY A 181 -19.97 -18.07 -1.01
C GLY A 181 -20.03 -19.59 -1.10
N ARG A 182 -20.57 -20.25 -0.07
CA ARG A 182 -20.82 -21.70 -0.03
C ARG A 182 -21.83 -22.20 -1.09
N SER A 183 -22.17 -21.37 -2.09
CA SER A 183 -23.27 -21.61 -3.04
C SER A 183 -22.90 -22.41 -4.30
N TRP A 184 -21.73 -23.09 -4.34
CA TRP A 184 -21.38 -23.96 -5.46
C TRP A 184 -21.50 -25.46 -5.14
N ALA A 185 -22.10 -25.80 -3.99
CA ALA A 185 -22.37 -27.17 -3.57
C ALA A 185 -23.88 -27.36 -3.35
N ALA A 186 -24.71 -27.02 -4.35
CA ALA A 186 -26.12 -27.40 -4.42
C ALA A 186 -26.49 -27.74 -5.86
#